data_e5facd748a2473be86609a1f9574d6e5
#
_entry.id   e5facd748a2473be86609a1f9574d6e5
#
_cell.length_a   1.000
_cell.length_b   1.000
_cell.length_c   1.000
_cell.angle_alpha   90.00
_cell.angle_beta   90.00
_cell.angle_gamma   90.00
#
_symmetry.space_group_name_H-M   'P 1'
#
loop_
_entity.id
_entity.type
_entity.pdbx_description
1 polymer ?
#
loop_
_entity_poly.entity_id
_entity_poly.type
_entity_poly.pdbx_seq_one_letter_code
_entity_poly.pdbx_strand_id
1 'polypeptide(L)'
;MAGSLENRGKLRELIDKFQFANLPFERGKILFSKHFMDIMNGSYAQTHFPCRLWDAGEKGLTLSAFEWEEDRKTLIYGQVDYMYGEALYKPEMKEGNPIRLYSLDEITEIFCKLGLRICNSFADFSGKPSSDNDIQLMVYSIRE
;
A
#
# COMPACT_ATOMS: atom_id res chain seq x y z
N MET A 1 -1.72 17.21 -2.31
CA MET A 1 -2.94 16.74 -3.02
C MET A 1 -2.76 16.50 -4.53
N ALA A 2 -1.68 16.88 -5.15
CA ALA A 2 -1.43 16.61 -6.57
C ALA A 2 -1.20 15.12 -6.91
N GLY A 3 -0.69 14.31 -5.98
CA GLY A 3 -0.42 12.88 -6.21
C GLY A 3 -1.65 11.99 -6.47
N SER A 4 -2.84 12.41 -6.05
CA SER A 4 -4.03 11.57 -6.17
C SER A 4 -4.62 11.49 -7.59
N LEU A 5 -4.48 12.53 -8.39
CA LEU A 5 -5.00 12.56 -9.77
C LEU A 5 -4.06 11.86 -10.75
N GLU A 6 -2.76 12.04 -10.58
CA GLU A 6 -1.74 11.35 -11.37
C GLU A 6 -1.77 9.83 -11.13
N ASN A 7 -1.94 9.42 -9.88
CA ASN A 7 -2.07 8.00 -9.52
C ASN A 7 -3.34 7.37 -10.09
N ARG A 8 -4.45 8.10 -10.16
CA ARG A 8 -5.69 7.61 -10.80
C ARG A 8 -5.52 7.38 -12.31
N GLY A 9 -4.75 8.24 -12.99
CA GLY A 9 -4.42 8.06 -14.40
C GLY A 9 -3.60 6.80 -14.64
N LYS A 10 -2.51 6.63 -13.88
CA LYS A 10 -1.64 5.45 -13.94
C LYS A 10 -2.39 4.16 -13.60
N LEU A 11 -3.29 4.22 -12.63
CA LEU A 11 -4.15 3.09 -12.27
C LEU A 11 -5.07 2.68 -13.42
N ARG A 12 -5.68 3.66 -14.10
CA ARG A 12 -6.56 3.39 -15.22
C ARG A 12 -5.79 2.75 -16.38
N GLU A 13 -4.61 3.27 -16.72
CA GLU A 13 -3.72 2.68 -17.71
C GLU A 13 -3.32 1.24 -17.36
N LEU A 14 -3.04 0.97 -16.07
CA LEU A 14 -2.71 -0.36 -15.60
C LEU A 14 -3.89 -1.33 -15.80
N ILE A 15 -5.08 -0.91 -15.42
CA ILE A 15 -6.30 -1.71 -15.58
C ILE A 15 -6.56 -1.99 -17.08
N ASP A 16 -6.42 -0.98 -17.93
CA ASP A 16 -6.63 -1.11 -19.38
C ASP A 16 -5.56 -1.99 -20.04
N LYS A 17 -4.30 -1.87 -19.62
CA LYS A 17 -3.17 -2.67 -20.12
C LYS A 17 -3.34 -4.17 -19.90
N PHE A 18 -3.91 -4.57 -18.77
CA PHE A 18 -4.12 -5.98 -18.44
C PHE A 18 -5.45 -6.53 -18.95
N GLN A 19 -6.17 -5.78 -19.80
CA GLN A 19 -7.38 -6.22 -20.50
C GLN A 19 -8.34 -7.04 -19.63
N PHE A 20 -8.71 -6.46 -18.47
CA PHE A 20 -9.78 -7.05 -17.65
C PHE A 20 -11.15 -7.07 -18.35
N ALA A 21 -11.17 -6.69 -19.64
CA ALA A 21 -12.35 -6.59 -20.49
C ALA A 21 -12.89 -7.94 -21.00
N ASN A 22 -12.13 -9.02 -20.89
CA ASN A 22 -12.53 -10.33 -21.45
C ASN A 22 -13.24 -11.24 -20.44
N LEU A 23 -13.87 -10.68 -19.41
CA LEU A 23 -14.82 -11.45 -18.61
C LEU A 23 -16.14 -11.53 -19.38
N PRO A 24 -16.76 -12.71 -19.53
CA PRO A 24 -17.98 -12.87 -20.30
C PRO A 24 -19.09 -11.97 -19.75
N PHE A 25 -19.54 -11.07 -20.59
CA PHE A 25 -20.65 -10.17 -20.29
C PHE A 25 -21.94 -10.91 -20.53
N GLU A 26 -22.48 -11.59 -19.53
CA GLU A 26 -23.85 -12.08 -19.61
C GLU A 26 -24.81 -10.91 -19.39
N ARG A 27 -25.49 -10.52 -20.47
CA ARG A 27 -26.61 -9.53 -20.41
C ARG A 27 -27.65 -10.03 -19.38
N GLY A 28 -27.77 -9.31 -18.28
CA GLY A 28 -28.87 -9.44 -17.34
C GLY A 28 -28.49 -9.82 -15.90
N LYS A 29 -27.25 -10.05 -15.55
CA LYS A 29 -26.78 -10.18 -14.17
C LYS A 29 -25.92 -9.01 -13.75
N ILE A 30 -26.48 -8.28 -12.86
CA ILE A 30 -26.05 -7.08 -12.20
C ILE A 30 -24.71 -7.24 -11.50
N LEU A 31 -23.82 -6.25 -11.78
CA LEU A 31 -22.79 -5.76 -10.87
C LEU A 31 -21.62 -6.69 -10.56
N PHE A 32 -20.74 -6.85 -11.52
CA PHE A 32 -19.34 -7.05 -11.16
C PHE A 32 -18.79 -5.72 -10.61
N SER A 33 -18.84 -5.53 -9.30
CA SER A 33 -18.12 -4.41 -8.70
C SER A 33 -16.63 -4.75 -8.77
N LYS A 34 -15.89 -3.93 -9.51
CA LYS A 34 -14.43 -3.99 -9.58
C LYS A 34 -13.87 -3.27 -8.37
N HIS A 35 -13.00 -3.92 -7.62
CA HIS A 35 -12.34 -3.35 -6.44
C HIS A 35 -10.84 -3.30 -6.68
N PHE A 36 -10.27 -2.16 -6.36
CA PHE A 36 -8.83 -1.97 -6.39
C PHE A 36 -8.39 -1.46 -5.02
N MET A 37 -7.37 -2.10 -4.46
CA MET A 37 -6.77 -1.74 -3.19
C MET A 37 -5.27 -1.53 -3.37
N ASP A 38 -4.74 -0.46 -2.79
CA ASP A 38 -3.32 -0.11 -2.76
C ASP A 38 -2.91 0.12 -1.31
N ILE A 39 -2.02 -0.72 -0.81
CA ILE A 39 -1.59 -0.71 0.59
C ILE A 39 -0.09 -1.00 0.72
N MET A 40 0.45 -0.74 1.92
CA MET A 40 1.75 -1.28 2.28
C MET A 40 1.64 -2.77 2.55
N ASN A 41 2.58 -3.54 2.00
CA ASN A 41 2.61 -4.99 2.09
C ASN A 41 3.04 -5.45 3.49
N GLY A 42 2.19 -6.21 4.17
CA GLY A 42 2.48 -6.76 5.49
C GLY A 42 3.66 -7.75 5.49
N SER A 43 3.83 -8.55 4.43
CA SER A 43 4.99 -9.44 4.28
C SER A 43 6.31 -8.67 4.19
N TYR A 44 6.32 -7.54 3.47
CA TYR A 44 7.47 -6.65 3.42
C TYR A 44 7.80 -6.08 4.80
N ALA A 45 6.79 -5.58 5.51
CA ALA A 45 6.96 -5.00 6.83
C ALA A 45 7.57 -5.99 7.83
N GLN A 46 7.11 -7.22 7.83
CA GLN A 46 7.59 -8.30 8.70
C GLN A 46 9.10 -8.58 8.53
N THR A 47 9.62 -8.44 7.32
CA THR A 47 11.03 -8.76 7.02
C THR A 47 11.97 -7.56 7.04
N HIS A 48 11.45 -6.34 6.90
CA HIS A 48 12.25 -5.12 6.75
C HIS A 48 12.15 -4.16 7.93
N PHE A 49 11.17 -4.32 8.81
CA PHE A 49 11.03 -3.49 10.00
C PHE A 49 11.47 -4.24 11.27
N PRO A 50 11.96 -3.54 12.29
CA PRO A 50 12.02 -2.07 12.41
C PRO A 50 13.11 -1.44 11.55
N CYS A 51 12.87 -0.21 11.09
CA CYS A 51 13.89 0.56 10.39
C CYS A 51 13.82 2.04 10.72
N ARG A 52 14.93 2.72 10.46
CA ARG A 52 15.09 4.17 10.61
C ARG A 52 15.55 4.71 9.28
N LEU A 53 14.86 5.72 8.79
CA LEU A 53 15.18 6.38 7.53
C LEU A 53 15.34 7.88 7.77
N TRP A 54 16.09 8.51 6.90
CA TRP A 54 16.16 9.95 6.84
C TRP A 54 16.08 10.41 5.38
N ASP A 55 15.50 11.58 5.20
CA ASP A 55 15.40 12.24 3.91
C ASP A 55 15.76 13.71 4.05
N ALA A 56 16.60 14.21 3.15
CA ALA A 56 17.03 15.60 3.13
C ALA A 56 16.33 16.34 1.98
N GLY A 57 15.37 17.18 2.33
CA GLY A 57 14.71 18.08 1.39
C GLY A 57 15.45 19.42 1.25
N GLU A 58 14.91 20.33 0.47
CA GLU A 58 15.48 21.66 0.26
C GLU A 58 15.50 22.53 1.54
N LYS A 59 14.54 22.34 2.41
CA LYS A 59 14.32 23.21 3.58
C LYS A 59 14.61 22.54 4.92
N GLY A 60 14.75 21.22 4.95
CA GLY A 60 14.91 20.47 6.19
C GLY A 60 15.21 19.01 6.01
N LEU A 61 15.38 18.36 7.14
CA LEU A 61 15.67 16.95 7.28
C LEU A 61 14.49 16.26 7.98
N THR A 62 14.00 15.18 7.40
CA THR A 62 12.98 14.32 8.00
C THR A 62 13.62 13.04 8.52
N LEU A 63 13.39 12.70 9.77
CA LEU A 63 13.71 11.41 10.36
C LEU A 63 12.43 10.60 10.53
N SER A 64 12.42 9.38 10.02
CA SER A 64 11.28 8.47 10.09
C SER A 64 11.66 7.18 10.81
N ALA A 65 10.77 6.69 11.66
CA ALA A 65 10.90 5.41 12.34
C ALA A 65 9.70 4.53 12.01
N PHE A 66 9.99 3.29 11.65
CA PHE A 66 9.00 2.26 11.40
C PHE A 66 9.25 1.13 12.40
N GLU A 67 8.29 0.88 13.28
CA GLU A 67 8.29 -0.25 14.21
C GLU A 67 7.25 -1.27 13.78
N TRP A 68 7.54 -2.55 13.99
CA TRP A 68 6.66 -3.64 13.65
C TRP A 68 6.29 -4.45 14.88
N GLU A 69 5.00 -4.60 15.14
CA GLU A 69 4.46 -5.49 16.17
C GLU A 69 3.97 -6.79 15.53
N GLU A 70 4.76 -7.85 15.65
CA GLU A 70 4.48 -9.13 15.01
C GLU A 70 3.15 -9.75 15.47
N ASP A 71 2.89 -9.76 16.77
CA ASP A 71 1.67 -10.38 17.35
C ASP A 71 0.37 -9.75 16.81
N ARG A 72 0.43 -8.45 16.52
CA ARG A 72 -0.71 -7.66 16.03
C ARG A 72 -0.64 -7.41 14.53
N LYS A 73 0.50 -7.76 13.90
CA LYS A 73 0.82 -7.42 12.51
C LYS A 73 0.58 -5.94 12.22
N THR A 74 1.12 -5.11 13.06
CA THR A 74 0.82 -3.69 13.13
C THR A 74 2.07 -2.86 12.95
N LEU A 75 2.00 -1.89 12.06
CA LEU A 75 3.02 -0.86 11.86
C LEU A 75 2.75 0.30 12.81
N ILE A 76 3.80 0.72 13.52
CA ILE A 76 3.84 2.00 14.23
C ILE A 76 4.84 2.89 13.49
N TYR A 77 4.37 4.02 13.02
CA TYR A 77 5.17 4.99 12.28
C TYR A 77 5.35 6.26 13.10
N GLY A 78 6.59 6.71 13.22
CA GLY A 78 6.95 7.97 13.84
C GLY A 78 7.77 8.84 12.89
N GLN A 79 7.62 10.15 13.00
CA GLN A 79 8.36 11.12 12.19
C GLN A 79 8.72 12.34 13.01
N VAL A 80 9.87 12.94 12.72
CA VAL A 80 10.27 14.26 13.18
C VAL A 80 10.94 15.02 12.06
N ASP A 81 10.60 16.29 11.92
CA ASP A 81 11.16 17.20 10.91
C ASP A 81 12.03 18.26 11.58
N TYR A 82 13.20 18.50 10.98
CA TYR A 82 14.12 19.57 11.37
C TYR A 82 14.27 20.55 10.22
N MET A 83 14.12 21.83 10.50
CA MET A 83 14.35 22.89 9.54
C MET A 83 15.82 23.31 9.53
N TYR A 84 16.41 23.52 8.36
CA TYR A 84 17.78 24.02 8.27
C TYR A 84 17.86 25.44 8.87
N GLY A 85 18.93 25.68 9.64
CA GLY A 85 19.16 26.96 10.32
C GLY A 85 18.53 27.05 11.71
N GLU A 86 17.73 26.08 12.11
CA GLU A 86 17.20 25.98 13.47
C GLU A 86 18.12 25.16 14.39
N ALA A 87 18.04 25.39 15.67
CA ALA A 87 18.82 24.62 16.66
C ALA A 87 18.35 23.17 16.70
N LEU A 88 19.30 22.22 16.65
CA LEU A 88 18.99 20.81 16.86
C LEU A 88 18.64 20.56 18.33
N TYR A 89 17.60 19.80 18.54
CA TYR A 89 17.15 19.34 19.85
C TYR A 89 16.96 17.81 19.82
N LYS A 90 16.91 17.20 20.99
CA LYS A 90 16.61 15.78 21.08
C LYS A 90 15.22 15.51 20.49
N PRO A 91 15.10 14.66 19.47
CA PRO A 91 13.79 14.41 18.87
C PRO A 91 12.86 13.70 19.85
N GLU A 92 11.66 14.21 19.98
CA GLU A 92 10.52 13.45 20.48
C GLU A 92 9.72 12.98 19.28
N MET A 93 9.90 11.70 18.91
CA MET A 93 9.13 11.12 17.83
C MET A 93 7.68 10.99 18.27
N LYS A 94 6.80 11.68 17.58
CA LYS A 94 5.36 11.48 17.77
C LYS A 94 5.00 10.18 17.07
N GLU A 95 4.61 9.19 17.86
CA GLU A 95 4.03 7.97 17.33
C GLU A 95 2.66 8.26 16.74
N GLY A 96 2.45 7.78 15.52
CA GLY A 96 1.14 7.78 14.88
C GLY A 96 0.24 6.67 15.43
N ASN A 97 -0.98 6.61 14.95
CA ASN A 97 -1.89 5.51 15.24
C ASN A 97 -1.35 4.21 14.63
N PRO A 98 -1.40 3.08 15.37
CA PRO A 98 -1.03 1.78 14.83
C PRO A 98 -1.85 1.43 13.58
N ILE A 99 -1.18 0.94 12.54
CA ILE A 99 -1.79 0.57 11.26
C ILE A 99 -1.65 -0.94 11.08
N ARG A 100 -2.78 -1.65 10.99
CA ARG A 100 -2.79 -3.06 10.64
C ARG A 100 -2.40 -3.21 9.18
N LEU A 101 -1.36 -3.99 8.92
CA LEU A 101 -0.95 -4.36 7.56
C LEU A 101 -1.33 -5.81 7.25
N TYR A 102 -1.52 -6.09 5.99
CA TYR A 102 -1.97 -7.39 5.51
C TYR A 102 -1.00 -7.92 4.44
N SER A 103 -0.75 -9.23 4.47
CA SER A 103 -0.12 -9.94 3.36
C SER A 103 -1.13 -10.21 2.24
N LEU A 104 -0.64 -10.57 1.06
CA LEU A 104 -1.50 -10.98 -0.06
C LEU A 104 -2.38 -12.19 0.31
N ASP A 105 -1.81 -13.15 1.06
CA ASP A 105 -2.54 -14.36 1.48
C ASP A 105 -3.69 -14.01 2.42
N GLU A 106 -3.45 -13.14 3.41
CA GLU A 106 -4.50 -12.67 4.33
C GLU A 106 -5.62 -11.93 3.59
N ILE A 107 -5.26 -11.06 2.64
CA ILE A 107 -6.25 -10.35 1.82
C ILE A 107 -7.05 -11.33 0.98
N THR A 108 -6.40 -12.34 0.40
CA THR A 108 -7.06 -13.38 -0.40
C THR A 108 -8.10 -14.12 0.42
N GLU A 109 -7.76 -14.51 1.64
CA GLU A 109 -8.71 -15.17 2.55
C GLU A 109 -9.89 -14.27 2.93
N ILE A 110 -9.62 -13.00 3.26
CA ILE A 110 -10.66 -12.03 3.63
C ILE A 110 -11.59 -11.80 2.43
N PHE A 111 -11.02 -11.58 1.25
CA PHE A 111 -11.79 -11.31 0.04
C PHE A 111 -12.64 -12.51 -0.37
N CYS A 112 -12.10 -13.72 -0.26
CA CYS A 112 -12.87 -14.95 -0.51
C CYS A 112 -14.10 -15.05 0.40
N LYS A 113 -13.93 -14.76 1.70
CA LYS A 113 -15.06 -14.74 2.66
C LYS A 113 -16.11 -13.68 2.36
N LEU A 114 -15.73 -12.61 1.66
CA LEU A 114 -16.62 -11.53 1.24
C LEU A 114 -17.22 -11.73 -0.17
N GLY A 115 -16.96 -12.88 -0.80
CA GLY A 115 -17.41 -13.15 -2.16
C GLY A 115 -16.67 -12.33 -3.22
N LEU A 116 -15.42 -11.96 -2.94
CA LEU A 116 -14.54 -11.29 -3.87
C LEU A 116 -13.45 -12.26 -4.33
N ARG A 117 -13.17 -12.25 -5.63
CA ARG A 117 -12.07 -13.02 -6.22
C ARG A 117 -10.96 -12.07 -6.65
N ILE A 118 -9.74 -12.32 -6.17
CA ILE A 118 -8.56 -11.61 -6.61
C ILE A 118 -8.21 -12.06 -8.02
N CYS A 119 -8.12 -11.11 -8.95
CA CYS A 119 -7.75 -11.35 -10.33
C CYS A 119 -6.25 -11.19 -10.54
N ASN A 120 -5.66 -10.15 -9.93
CA ASN A 120 -4.24 -9.83 -10.05
C ASN A 120 -3.74 -9.06 -8.83
N SER A 121 -2.42 -9.13 -8.63
CA SER A 121 -1.71 -8.30 -7.65
C SER A 121 -0.41 -7.75 -8.25
N PHE A 122 -0.07 -6.52 -7.87
CA PHE A 122 1.05 -5.78 -8.44
C PHE A 122 1.86 -5.09 -7.33
N ALA A 123 3.13 -4.87 -7.61
CA ALA A 123 4.05 -4.15 -6.72
C ALA A 123 4.15 -2.65 -7.05
N ASP A 124 3.72 -2.24 -8.22
CA ASP A 124 3.78 -0.85 -8.68
C ASP A 124 2.79 -0.57 -9.82
N PHE A 125 2.69 0.69 -10.21
CA PHE A 125 1.83 1.14 -11.30
C PHE A 125 2.34 0.79 -12.71
N SER A 126 3.51 0.16 -12.84
CA SER A 126 3.99 -0.37 -14.13
C SER A 126 3.41 -1.75 -14.47
N GLY A 127 2.79 -2.38 -13.47
CA GLY A 127 2.24 -3.73 -13.57
C GLY A 127 3.24 -4.83 -13.21
N LYS A 128 4.30 -4.50 -12.48
CA LYS A 128 5.20 -5.49 -11.89
C LYS A 128 4.40 -6.42 -10.97
N PRO A 129 4.48 -7.76 -11.14
CA PRO A 129 3.84 -8.69 -10.22
C PRO A 129 4.28 -8.44 -8.78
N SER A 130 3.37 -8.57 -7.82
CA SER A 130 3.69 -8.41 -6.40
C SER A 130 4.58 -9.53 -5.87
N SER A 131 5.42 -9.20 -4.89
CA SER A 131 6.20 -10.17 -4.12
C SER A 131 6.28 -9.73 -2.66
N ASP A 132 6.71 -10.62 -1.76
CA ASP A 132 6.89 -10.32 -0.35
C ASP A 132 8.02 -9.31 -0.08
N ASN A 133 8.88 -9.07 -1.07
CA ASN A 133 9.98 -8.12 -1.01
C ASN A 133 9.63 -6.73 -1.56
N ASP A 134 8.41 -6.53 -2.00
CA ASP A 134 7.94 -5.24 -2.49
C ASP A 134 7.13 -4.52 -1.40
N ILE A 135 7.46 -3.25 -1.16
CA ILE A 135 6.80 -2.44 -0.12
C ILE A 135 5.32 -2.17 -0.44
N GLN A 136 4.98 -2.04 -1.72
CA GLN A 136 3.63 -1.77 -2.18
C GLN A 136 2.92 -3.07 -2.56
N LEU A 137 1.68 -3.20 -2.18
CA LEU A 137 0.79 -4.27 -2.59
C LEU A 137 -0.49 -3.67 -3.15
N MET A 138 -0.67 -3.85 -4.45
CA MET A 138 -1.88 -3.46 -5.16
C MET A 138 -2.65 -4.72 -5.55
N VAL A 139 -3.93 -4.75 -5.22
CA VAL A 139 -4.80 -5.91 -5.45
C VAL A 139 -6.00 -5.49 -6.28
N TYR A 140 -6.22 -6.20 -7.37
CA TYR A 140 -7.43 -6.07 -8.18
C TYR A 140 -8.35 -7.27 -7.99
N SER A 141 -9.59 -7.02 -7.66
CA SER A 141 -10.60 -8.05 -7.42
C SER A 141 -11.95 -7.72 -8.04
N ILE A 142 -12.72 -8.75 -8.24
CA ILE A 142 -14.12 -8.67 -8.71
C ILE A 142 -15.03 -9.41 -7.75
N ARG A 143 -16.27 -8.98 -7.65
CA ARG A 143 -17.33 -9.74 -6.98
C ARG A 143 -17.92 -10.74 -7.95
N GLU A 144 -18.03 -11.98 -7.52
CA GLU A 144 -18.73 -13.06 -8.25
C GLU A 144 -20.22 -13.08 -7.91
#